data_459467893bebb4a7ac5ce695da5d67ab
#
_entry.id   459467893bebb4a7ac5ce695da5d67ab
#
_cell.length_a   1.000
_cell.length_b   1.000
_cell.length_c   1.000
_cell.angle_alpha   90.00
_cell.angle_beta   90.00
_cell.angle_gamma   90.00
#
_symmetry.space_group_name_H-M   'P 1'
#
loop_
_entity.id
_entity.type
_entity.pdbx_description
1 polymer ?
#
loop_
_entity_poly.entity_id
_entity_poly.type
_entity_poly.pdbx_seq_one_letter_code
_entity_poly.pdbx_strand_id
1 'polypeptide(L)'
;MLLLFLFFLLMVLIIFKILIIIKGLIYKRKINELLKVINSKEDLLYLNFKDYMSIIVEVLKRHGYRVNSTAACGVDGSGYKLNNTLFTEIWKHGLHQVVDVELAMNLAKCMQTNSIYRGMLITLGDFKPCTKNFCHKNVIECINGDQLLNMCKSVQKIKGQLLSAESRW
;
A
#
# COMPACT_ATOMS: atom_id res chain seq x y z
N MET A 1 -42.13 16.64 20.84
CA MET A 1 -41.25 15.62 21.43
C MET A 1 -40.54 14.78 20.38
N LEU A 2 -41.26 14.10 19.46
CA LEU A 2 -40.68 13.25 18.42
C LEU A 2 -39.68 13.99 17.51
N LEU A 3 -40.03 15.21 17.07
CA LEU A 3 -39.18 16.03 16.17
C LEU A 3 -37.87 16.46 16.84
N LEU A 4 -37.89 16.82 18.13
CA LEU A 4 -36.70 17.16 18.89
C LEU A 4 -35.77 15.93 19.07
N PHE A 5 -36.35 14.76 19.31
CA PHE A 5 -35.60 13.52 19.41
C PHE A 5 -34.91 13.16 18.08
N LEU A 6 -35.61 13.32 16.97
CA LEU A 6 -35.08 13.06 15.63
C LEU A 6 -33.91 14.02 15.30
N PHE A 7 -34.07 15.30 15.65
CA PHE A 7 -33.01 16.32 15.48
C PHE A 7 -31.77 15.99 16.31
N PHE A 8 -31.93 15.57 17.57
CA PHE A 8 -30.83 15.17 18.44
C PHE A 8 -30.10 13.96 17.86
N LEU A 9 -30.81 12.93 17.39
CA LEU A 9 -30.23 11.77 16.74
C LEU A 9 -29.40 12.12 15.49
N LEU A 10 -29.91 13.04 14.66
CA LEU A 10 -29.22 13.53 13.49
C LEU A 10 -27.89 14.23 13.87
N MET A 11 -27.91 15.09 14.88
CA MET A 11 -26.71 15.78 15.38
C MET A 11 -25.65 14.80 15.87
N VAL A 12 -26.04 13.76 16.60
CA VAL A 12 -25.12 12.71 17.07
C VAL A 12 -24.47 11.98 15.87
N LEU A 13 -25.22 11.63 14.84
CA LEU A 13 -24.70 10.99 13.63
C LEU A 13 -23.70 11.89 12.88
N ILE A 14 -23.99 13.20 12.80
CA ILE A 14 -23.07 14.17 12.17
C ILE A 14 -21.76 14.25 12.95
N ILE A 15 -21.82 14.38 14.27
CA ILE A 15 -20.64 14.46 15.13
C ILE A 15 -19.81 13.18 14.98
N PHE A 16 -20.44 12.00 14.97
CA PHE A 16 -19.75 10.73 14.77
C PHE A 16 -19.02 10.64 13.43
N LYS A 17 -19.66 11.09 12.33
CA LYS A 17 -19.01 11.18 11.00
C LYS A 17 -17.81 12.13 11.00
N ILE A 18 -17.93 13.29 11.64
CA ILE A 18 -16.84 14.27 11.75
C ILE A 18 -15.65 13.66 12.49
N LEU A 19 -15.88 12.95 13.59
CA LEU A 19 -14.82 12.29 14.35
C LEU A 19 -14.08 11.22 13.53
N ILE A 20 -14.80 10.45 12.71
CA ILE A 20 -14.19 9.47 11.78
C ILE A 20 -13.29 10.17 10.76
N ILE A 21 -13.75 11.27 10.17
CA ILE A 21 -12.98 12.04 9.19
C ILE A 21 -11.70 12.60 9.85
N ILE A 22 -11.81 13.19 11.03
CA ILE A 22 -10.67 13.75 11.76
C ILE A 22 -9.64 12.65 12.07
N LYS A 23 -10.07 11.48 12.57
CA LYS A 23 -9.18 10.33 12.79
C LYS A 23 -8.45 9.90 11.50
N GLY A 24 -9.16 9.87 10.39
CA GLY A 24 -8.58 9.56 9.07
C GLY A 24 -7.51 10.57 8.64
N LEU A 25 -7.76 11.87 8.84
CA LEU A 25 -6.81 12.94 8.50
C LEU A 25 -5.55 12.88 9.39
N ILE A 26 -5.71 12.66 10.70
CA ILE A 26 -4.59 12.50 11.63
C ILE A 26 -3.74 11.31 11.24
N TYR A 27 -4.38 10.17 10.93
CA TYR A 27 -3.67 8.97 10.51
C TYR A 27 -2.90 9.20 9.18
N LYS A 28 -3.52 9.86 8.21
CA LYS A 28 -2.86 10.22 6.95
C LYS A 28 -1.65 11.15 7.16
N ARG A 29 -1.73 12.12 8.09
CA ARG A 29 -0.60 12.96 8.46
C ARG A 29 0.53 12.11 9.06
N LYS A 30 0.22 11.20 10.01
CA LYS A 30 1.19 10.26 10.58
C LYS A 30 1.93 9.47 9.50
N ILE A 31 1.23 8.86 8.54
CA ILE A 31 1.84 8.10 7.44
C ILE A 31 2.75 8.98 6.59
N ASN A 32 2.35 10.21 6.31
CA ASN A 32 3.16 11.17 5.57
C ASN A 32 4.45 11.55 6.29
N GLU A 33 4.43 11.71 7.61
CA GLU A 33 5.63 11.99 8.41
C GLU A 33 6.54 10.75 8.48
N LEU A 34 5.99 9.56 8.72
CA LEU A 34 6.74 8.32 8.68
C LEU A 34 7.45 8.14 7.32
N LEU A 35 6.75 8.37 6.21
CA LEU A 35 7.33 8.25 4.88
C LEU A 35 8.53 9.20 4.66
N LYS A 36 8.58 10.37 5.30
CA LYS A 36 9.71 11.29 5.19
C LYS A 36 10.98 10.78 5.88
N VAL A 37 10.84 9.98 6.92
CA VAL A 37 11.93 9.50 7.78
C VAL A 37 12.54 8.19 7.27
N ILE A 38 11.84 7.46 6.40
CA ILE A 38 12.31 6.18 5.86
C ILE A 38 13.54 6.39 4.98
N ASN A 39 14.69 5.90 5.44
CA ASN A 39 15.96 5.99 4.74
C ASN A 39 16.57 4.61 4.46
N SER A 40 16.14 3.58 5.18
CA SER A 40 16.67 2.22 5.11
C SER A 40 15.55 1.17 5.08
N LYS A 41 15.91 -0.09 4.76
CA LYS A 41 14.96 -1.22 4.82
C LYS A 41 14.59 -1.57 6.25
N GLU A 42 15.51 -1.34 7.18
CA GLU A 42 15.31 -1.54 8.62
C GLU A 42 14.18 -0.65 9.13
N ASP A 43 14.11 0.60 8.68
CA ASP A 43 13.03 1.52 9.06
C ASP A 43 11.66 0.94 8.66
N LEU A 44 11.56 0.31 7.49
CA LEU A 44 10.36 -0.38 7.04
C LEU A 44 10.06 -1.65 7.85
N LEU A 45 11.09 -2.37 8.28
CA LEU A 45 10.96 -3.59 9.08
C LEU A 45 10.36 -3.29 10.47
N TYR A 46 10.81 -2.21 11.11
CA TYR A 46 10.36 -1.86 12.47
C TYR A 46 8.96 -1.27 12.53
N LEU A 47 8.36 -0.90 11.40
CA LEU A 47 6.96 -0.47 11.37
C LEU A 47 6.02 -1.62 11.79
N ASN A 48 4.91 -1.29 12.44
CA ASN A 48 3.85 -2.29 12.58
C ASN A 48 3.22 -2.61 11.20
N PHE A 49 2.56 -3.76 11.09
CA PHE A 49 2.00 -4.25 9.83
C PHE A 49 1.08 -3.23 9.16
N LYS A 50 0.20 -2.59 9.93
CA LYS A 50 -0.76 -1.60 9.42
C LYS A 50 -0.09 -0.37 8.85
N ASP A 51 0.92 0.18 9.54
CA ASP A 51 1.65 1.36 9.07
C ASP A 51 2.51 1.01 7.84
N TYR A 52 3.14 -0.17 7.82
CA TYR A 52 3.88 -0.69 6.66
C TYR A 52 2.99 -0.77 5.42
N MET A 53 1.82 -1.43 5.51
CA MET A 53 0.86 -1.53 4.42
C MET A 53 0.39 -0.15 3.95
N SER A 54 0.11 0.76 4.89
CA SER A 54 -0.36 2.11 4.58
C SER A 54 0.70 2.95 3.88
N ILE A 55 1.97 2.77 4.22
CA ILE A 55 3.10 3.44 3.54
C ILE A 55 3.23 2.95 2.10
N ILE A 56 3.18 1.63 1.87
CA ILE A 56 3.27 1.09 0.50
C ILE A 56 2.09 1.57 -0.35
N VAL A 57 0.88 1.54 0.20
CA VAL A 57 -0.31 2.08 -0.48
C VAL A 57 -0.13 3.56 -0.82
N GLU A 58 0.40 4.37 0.09
CA GLU A 58 0.66 5.79 -0.17
C GLU A 58 1.75 5.99 -1.24
N VAL A 59 2.81 5.19 -1.21
CA VAL A 59 3.87 5.20 -2.23
C VAL A 59 3.29 4.86 -3.60
N LEU A 60 2.52 3.78 -3.71
CA LEU A 60 1.85 3.40 -4.97
C LEU A 60 0.92 4.51 -5.48
N LYS A 61 0.14 5.14 -4.60
CA LYS A 61 -0.71 6.29 -4.98
C LYS A 61 0.08 7.45 -5.55
N ARG A 62 1.23 7.77 -4.96
CA ARG A 62 2.11 8.84 -5.44
C ARG A 62 2.84 8.48 -6.74
N HIS A 63 3.00 7.20 -7.03
CA HIS A 63 3.43 6.71 -8.33
C HIS A 63 2.31 6.68 -9.39
N GLY A 64 1.13 7.24 -9.07
CA GLY A 64 0.01 7.39 -10.01
C GLY A 64 -0.97 6.22 -10.06
N TYR A 65 -0.83 5.22 -9.18
CA TYR A 65 -1.79 4.12 -9.11
C TYR A 65 -3.05 4.50 -8.31
N ARG A 66 -4.22 4.12 -8.83
CA ARG A 66 -5.45 4.08 -8.03
C ARG A 66 -5.48 2.77 -7.25
N VAL A 67 -5.37 2.83 -5.93
CA VAL A 67 -5.23 1.67 -5.06
C VAL A 67 -6.54 1.39 -4.33
N ASN A 68 -7.10 0.22 -4.55
CA ASN A 68 -8.29 -0.28 -3.87
C ASN A 68 -7.93 -1.58 -3.15
N SER A 69 -8.32 -1.74 -1.87
CA SER A 69 -8.20 -3.01 -1.18
C SER A 69 -9.15 -4.04 -1.80
N THR A 70 -8.73 -5.30 -1.84
CA THR A 70 -9.55 -6.40 -2.35
C THR A 70 -9.43 -7.62 -1.45
N ALA A 71 -10.54 -8.33 -1.25
CA ALA A 71 -10.55 -9.63 -0.61
C ALA A 71 -10.38 -10.78 -1.63
N ALA A 72 -10.34 -10.47 -2.94
CA ALA A 72 -10.22 -11.48 -3.98
C ALA A 72 -8.84 -12.12 -4.03
N CYS A 73 -7.80 -11.38 -3.63
CA CYS A 73 -6.41 -11.83 -3.60
C CYS A 73 -5.74 -11.40 -2.29
N GLY A 74 -4.72 -12.14 -1.91
CA GLY A 74 -3.94 -11.87 -0.70
C GLY A 74 -4.57 -12.48 0.56
N VAL A 75 -3.74 -12.69 1.55
CA VAL A 75 -4.12 -13.20 2.86
C VAL A 75 -4.15 -12.03 3.84
N ASP A 76 -5.11 -12.02 4.77
CA ASP A 76 -5.22 -11.03 5.85
C ASP A 76 -5.21 -9.56 5.41
N GLY A 77 -5.82 -9.25 4.25
CA GLY A 77 -5.93 -7.89 3.75
C GLY A 77 -4.67 -7.37 3.05
N SER A 78 -3.73 -8.26 2.67
CA SER A 78 -2.52 -7.92 1.91
C SER A 78 -2.77 -7.70 0.42
N GLY A 79 -3.98 -7.98 -0.07
CA GLY A 79 -4.37 -7.87 -1.47
C GLY A 79 -4.92 -6.50 -1.86
N TYR A 80 -4.43 -5.99 -2.99
CA TYR A 80 -4.88 -4.73 -3.58
C TYR A 80 -5.11 -4.87 -5.08
N LYS A 81 -6.00 -4.03 -5.59
CA LYS A 81 -6.27 -3.87 -7.03
C LYS A 81 -5.81 -2.48 -7.45
N LEU A 82 -4.87 -2.42 -8.39
CA LEU A 82 -4.34 -1.16 -8.91
C LEU A 82 -4.96 -0.86 -10.27
N ASN A 83 -5.47 0.36 -10.45
CA ASN A 83 -6.09 0.85 -11.69
C ASN A 83 -7.20 -0.08 -12.25
N ASN A 84 -7.76 -0.95 -11.43
CA ASN A 84 -8.70 -2.02 -11.81
C ASN A 84 -8.16 -3.09 -12.78
N THR A 85 -6.89 -3.06 -13.13
CA THR A 85 -6.27 -3.93 -14.16
C THR A 85 -5.11 -4.76 -13.66
N LEU A 86 -4.62 -4.53 -12.43
CA LEU A 86 -3.46 -5.19 -11.86
C LEU A 86 -3.77 -5.61 -10.42
N PHE A 87 -3.52 -6.86 -10.09
CA PHE A 87 -3.53 -7.33 -8.71
C PHE A 87 -2.17 -7.17 -8.06
N THR A 88 -2.17 -6.72 -6.81
CA THR A 88 -0.96 -6.55 -6.01
C THR A 88 -1.12 -7.26 -4.69
N GLU A 89 -0.12 -8.02 -4.30
CA GLU A 89 -0.01 -8.64 -3.00
C GLU A 89 1.23 -8.13 -2.29
N ILE A 90 1.07 -7.70 -1.04
CA ILE A 90 2.13 -7.07 -0.25
C ILE A 90 2.47 -7.99 0.93
N TRP A 91 3.73 -8.37 1.03
CA TRP A 91 4.22 -9.24 2.09
C TRP A 91 5.28 -8.53 2.94
N LYS A 92 5.07 -8.53 4.25
CA LYS A 92 6.06 -8.05 5.20
C LYS A 92 6.86 -9.22 5.76
N HIS A 93 7.93 -9.61 5.07
CA HIS A 93 8.89 -10.59 5.54
C HIS A 93 10.15 -9.91 6.13
N GLY A 94 10.99 -10.70 6.83
CA GLY A 94 12.30 -10.22 7.28
C GLY A 94 13.22 -9.87 6.11
N LEU A 95 14.21 -9.00 6.37
CA LEU A 95 15.14 -8.48 5.34
C LEU A 95 15.91 -9.57 4.59
N HIS A 96 16.23 -10.67 5.28
CA HIS A 96 16.99 -11.80 4.74
C HIS A 96 16.08 -12.98 4.31
N GLN A 97 14.77 -12.81 4.43
CA GLN A 97 13.85 -13.84 3.97
C GLN A 97 13.68 -13.76 2.45
N VAL A 98 13.68 -14.92 1.83
CA VAL A 98 13.55 -15.05 0.38
C VAL A 98 12.19 -15.66 0.07
N VAL A 99 11.40 -14.96 -0.72
CA VAL A 99 10.04 -15.38 -1.09
C VAL A 99 10.09 -16.56 -2.04
N ASP A 100 9.35 -17.60 -1.70
CA ASP A 100 9.21 -18.82 -2.51
C ASP A 100 8.19 -18.65 -3.64
N VAL A 101 8.23 -19.55 -4.62
CA VAL A 101 7.36 -19.53 -5.81
C VAL A 101 5.88 -19.72 -5.46
N GLU A 102 5.57 -20.34 -4.34
CA GLU A 102 4.20 -20.62 -3.92
C GLU A 102 3.34 -19.35 -3.82
N LEU A 103 3.87 -18.26 -3.27
CA LEU A 103 3.16 -16.97 -3.21
C LEU A 103 2.86 -16.41 -4.60
N ALA A 104 3.82 -16.49 -5.52
CA ALA A 104 3.61 -16.06 -6.89
C ALA A 104 2.55 -16.93 -7.62
N MET A 105 2.52 -18.25 -7.33
CA MET A 105 1.51 -19.16 -7.86
C MET A 105 0.10 -18.81 -7.35
N ASN A 106 -0.03 -18.49 -6.07
CA ASN A 106 -1.29 -18.08 -5.47
C ASN A 106 -1.82 -16.78 -6.11
N LEU A 107 -0.94 -15.79 -6.30
CA LEU A 107 -1.30 -14.56 -7.01
C LEU A 107 -1.71 -14.84 -8.45
N ALA A 108 -0.95 -15.68 -9.19
CA ALA A 108 -1.28 -16.06 -10.57
C ALA A 108 -2.64 -16.74 -10.67
N LYS A 109 -2.94 -17.67 -9.76
CA LYS A 109 -4.26 -18.35 -9.68
C LYS A 109 -5.38 -17.33 -9.43
N CYS A 110 -5.16 -16.38 -8.53
CA CYS A 110 -6.11 -15.32 -8.24
C CYS A 110 -6.35 -14.43 -9.48
N MET A 111 -5.28 -14.05 -10.18
CA MET A 111 -5.36 -13.29 -11.44
C MET A 111 -6.21 -14.01 -12.47
N GLN A 112 -5.99 -15.31 -12.69
CA GLN A 112 -6.77 -16.14 -13.62
C GLN A 112 -8.26 -16.19 -13.24
N THR A 113 -8.57 -16.45 -11.97
CA THR A 113 -9.95 -16.51 -11.47
C THR A 113 -10.72 -15.22 -11.69
N ASN A 114 -10.04 -14.08 -11.65
CA ASN A 114 -10.64 -12.75 -11.78
C ASN A 114 -10.45 -12.12 -13.16
N SER A 115 -9.94 -12.87 -14.16
CA SER A 115 -9.66 -12.37 -15.51
C SER A 115 -8.78 -11.12 -15.54
N ILE A 116 -7.78 -11.06 -14.66
CA ILE A 116 -6.77 -10.01 -14.59
C ILE A 116 -5.43 -10.60 -15.02
N TYR A 117 -4.78 -9.96 -15.99
CA TYR A 117 -3.58 -10.50 -16.67
C TYR A 117 -2.26 -9.92 -16.17
N ARG A 118 -2.29 -9.03 -15.19
CA ARG A 118 -1.08 -8.41 -14.63
C ARG A 118 -1.10 -8.50 -13.12
N GLY A 119 0.06 -8.84 -12.54
CA GLY A 119 0.26 -8.92 -11.10
C GLY A 119 1.47 -8.09 -10.64
N MET A 120 1.51 -7.80 -9.35
CA MET A 120 2.65 -7.21 -8.68
C MET A 120 2.80 -7.87 -7.31
N LEU A 121 3.98 -8.35 -6.99
CA LEU A 121 4.31 -8.95 -5.71
C LEU A 121 5.36 -8.09 -5.01
N ILE A 122 5.03 -7.54 -3.85
CA ILE A 122 5.90 -6.63 -3.10
C ILE A 122 6.34 -7.30 -1.81
N THR A 123 7.66 -7.32 -1.55
CA THR A 123 8.22 -7.82 -0.30
C THR A 123 9.33 -6.92 0.22
N LEU A 124 9.60 -7.01 1.52
CA LEU A 124 10.75 -6.35 2.13
C LEU A 124 12.07 -7.15 1.93
N GLY A 125 11.95 -8.46 1.77
CA GLY A 125 13.07 -9.35 1.45
C GLY A 125 13.41 -9.40 -0.04
N ASP A 126 13.86 -10.55 -0.51
CA ASP A 126 14.14 -10.80 -1.94
C ASP A 126 13.34 -12.02 -2.42
N PHE A 127 13.45 -12.35 -3.68
CA PHE A 127 12.79 -13.47 -4.35
C PHE A 127 13.81 -14.53 -4.79
N LYS A 128 13.46 -15.81 -4.65
CA LYS A 128 14.24 -16.89 -5.22
C LYS A 128 14.32 -16.75 -6.76
N PRO A 129 15.41 -17.20 -7.41
CA PRO A 129 15.50 -17.18 -8.88
C PRO A 129 14.33 -17.87 -9.59
N CYS A 130 13.88 -19.01 -9.03
CA CYS A 130 12.71 -19.72 -9.55
C CYS A 130 11.43 -18.88 -9.47
N THR A 131 11.25 -18.11 -8.39
CA THR A 131 10.12 -17.20 -8.20
C THR A 131 10.16 -16.06 -9.21
N LYS A 132 11.34 -15.44 -9.40
CA LYS A 132 11.51 -14.36 -10.43
C LYS A 132 11.18 -14.88 -11.83
N ASN A 133 11.65 -16.08 -12.18
CA ASN A 133 11.35 -16.71 -13.48
C ASN A 133 9.86 -17.01 -13.64
N PHE A 134 9.21 -17.52 -12.59
CA PHE A 134 7.76 -17.77 -12.62
C PHE A 134 6.97 -16.47 -12.78
N CYS A 135 7.30 -15.43 -12.01
CA CYS A 135 6.69 -14.12 -12.10
C CYS A 135 6.81 -13.53 -13.51
N HIS A 136 8.01 -13.57 -14.10
CA HIS A 136 8.24 -13.09 -15.46
C HIS A 136 7.33 -13.80 -16.49
N LYS A 137 7.21 -15.14 -16.43
CA LYS A 137 6.35 -15.92 -17.31
C LYS A 137 4.85 -15.62 -17.15
N ASN A 138 4.42 -15.18 -15.97
CA ASN A 138 3.01 -14.91 -15.64
C ASN A 138 2.67 -13.43 -15.59
N VAL A 139 3.54 -12.55 -16.11
CA VAL A 139 3.33 -11.09 -16.13
C VAL A 139 3.12 -10.52 -14.71
N ILE A 140 3.88 -11.03 -13.74
CA ILE A 140 3.90 -10.56 -12.36
C ILE A 140 5.20 -9.78 -12.14
N GLU A 141 5.08 -8.52 -11.77
CA GLU A 141 6.20 -7.67 -11.38
C GLU A 141 6.61 -8.00 -9.93
N CYS A 142 7.90 -8.26 -9.71
CA CYS A 142 8.46 -8.54 -8.40
C CYS A 142 9.19 -7.31 -7.88
N ILE A 143 8.72 -6.73 -6.80
CA ILE A 143 9.31 -5.58 -6.11
C ILE A 143 9.95 -6.06 -4.81
N ASN A 144 11.27 -6.11 -4.76
CA ASN A 144 12.01 -6.46 -3.55
C ASN A 144 12.24 -5.25 -2.62
N GLY A 145 12.85 -5.48 -1.46
CA GLY A 145 13.07 -4.44 -0.46
C GLY A 145 13.91 -3.26 -0.95
N ASP A 146 14.89 -3.49 -1.84
CA ASP A 146 15.72 -2.40 -2.40
C ASP A 146 14.93 -1.55 -3.40
N GLN A 147 14.16 -2.19 -4.25
CA GLN A 147 13.25 -1.50 -5.19
C GLN A 147 12.16 -0.73 -4.43
N LEU A 148 11.58 -1.33 -3.39
CA LEU A 148 10.59 -0.65 -2.54
C LEU A 148 11.17 0.58 -1.85
N LEU A 149 12.39 0.48 -1.29
CA LEU A 149 13.09 1.61 -0.68
C LEU A 149 13.35 2.72 -1.71
N ASN A 150 13.77 2.36 -2.92
CA ASN A 150 13.97 3.34 -4.00
C ASN A 150 12.66 4.03 -4.39
N MET A 151 11.54 3.31 -4.42
CA MET A 151 10.21 3.90 -4.63
C MET A 151 9.85 4.88 -3.51
N CYS A 152 10.12 4.57 -2.25
CA CYS A 152 9.92 5.49 -1.13
C CYS A 152 10.75 6.77 -1.30
N LYS A 153 12.04 6.64 -1.62
CA LYS A 153 12.96 7.78 -1.81
C LYS A 153 12.59 8.66 -3.00
N SER A 154 12.11 8.09 -4.10
CA SER A 154 11.65 8.87 -5.26
C SER A 154 10.48 9.78 -4.91
N VAL A 155 9.52 9.25 -4.13
CA VAL A 155 8.36 10.01 -3.66
C VAL A 155 8.74 11.14 -2.68
N GLN A 156 9.76 10.93 -1.85
CA GLN A 156 10.30 11.97 -0.95
C GLN A 156 10.91 13.13 -1.74
N LYS A 157 11.70 12.84 -2.79
CA LYS A 157 12.36 13.85 -3.65
C LYS A 157 11.35 14.72 -4.41
N ILE A 158 10.32 14.13 -4.97
CA ILE A 158 9.27 14.86 -5.69
C ILE A 158 8.62 15.91 -4.78
N LYS A 159 8.33 15.56 -3.53
CA LYS A 159 7.76 16.50 -2.56
C LYS A 159 8.71 17.62 -2.16
N GLY A 160 10.01 17.32 -2.02
CA GLY A 160 11.04 18.33 -1.74
C GLY A 160 11.14 19.36 -2.85
N GLN A 161 11.06 18.95 -4.11
CA GLN A 161 11.11 19.84 -5.26
C GLN A 161 9.87 20.74 -5.37
N LEU A 162 8.68 20.22 -5.07
CA LEU A 162 7.43 21.01 -5.06
C LEU A 162 7.47 22.09 -3.99
N LEU A 163 7.89 21.77 -2.76
CA LEU A 163 8.01 22.74 -1.67
C LEU A 163 9.07 23.84 -1.95
N SER A 164 10.18 23.49 -2.60
CA SER A 164 11.20 24.45 -3.00
C SER A 164 10.77 25.35 -4.17
N ALA A 165 9.82 24.91 -4.98
CA ALA A 165 9.21 25.74 -6.04
C ALA A 165 8.19 26.72 -5.48
N GLU A 166 7.37 26.31 -4.50
CA GLU A 166 6.38 27.18 -3.83
C GLU A 166 7.04 28.28 -2.97
N SER A 167 8.22 28.02 -2.42
CA SER A 167 8.94 29.01 -1.59
C SER A 167 9.66 30.11 -2.38
N ARG A 168 9.60 30.10 -3.71
CA ARG A 168 10.22 31.10 -4.61
C ARG A 168 9.25 32.18 -5.13
N TRP A 169 8.01 32.20 -4.63
CA TRP A 169 7.00 33.24 -4.88
C TRP A 169 6.70 33.97 -3.56
#